data_ab3c0832db9a0d3ccacd6ea4f903d9ce
#
_entry.id   ab3c0832db9a0d3ccacd6ea4f903d9ce
#
_cell.length_a   1.000
_cell.length_b   1.000
_cell.length_c   1.000
_cell.angle_alpha   90.00
_cell.angle_beta   90.00
_cell.angle_gamma   90.00
#
_symmetry.space_group_name_H-M   'P 1'
#
loop_
_entity.id
_entity.type
_entity.pdbx_description
1 polymer ?
#
loop_
_entity_poly.entity_id
_entity_poly.type
_entity_poly.pdbx_seq_one_letter_code
_entity_poly.pdbx_strand_id
1 'polypeptide(L)'
;MEFSRNGKQSYAAVDHGLAPQNAGYEYYMLKDKSSASAVAAESPVQVLRRDSDAHIIKREGDICAALFTAGSVYEGCLVQSVNIPLAYILEDKGAGEYQLNLCEPDMRRPWKLNMNNLDDKEVAVDSQPFDTEVVLDGDFDIVGNPAGFTLEKSEGKTWLKVTTVHARNYSVRLKKN
;
A
#
# COMPACT_ATOMS: atom_id res chain seq x y z
N MET A 1 -10.52 -12.86 -10.84
CA MET A 1 -11.57 -13.46 -11.66
C MET A 1 -10.93 -14.61 -12.41
N GLU A 2 -11.25 -15.82 -12.07
CA GLU A 2 -10.64 -17.00 -12.66
C GLU A 2 -11.65 -17.64 -13.62
N PHE A 3 -11.32 -17.76 -14.89
CA PHE A 3 -12.16 -18.40 -15.87
C PHE A 3 -11.85 -19.89 -15.91
N SER A 4 -12.74 -20.69 -15.36
CA SER A 4 -12.64 -22.14 -15.46
C SER A 4 -12.96 -22.61 -16.87
N ARG A 5 -12.06 -23.38 -17.48
CA ARG A 5 -12.29 -24.03 -18.79
C ARG A 5 -13.39 -25.08 -18.78
N ASN A 6 -13.95 -25.43 -17.63
CA ASN A 6 -14.93 -26.52 -17.48
C ASN A 6 -16.39 -26.04 -17.40
N GLY A 7 -16.69 -24.82 -17.81
CA GLY A 7 -18.07 -24.34 -17.97
C GLY A 7 -18.87 -24.09 -16.70
N LYS A 8 -18.33 -24.36 -15.50
CA LYS A 8 -18.95 -23.96 -14.21
C LYS A 8 -18.31 -22.66 -13.72
N GLN A 9 -19.11 -21.62 -13.67
CA GLN A 9 -18.70 -20.33 -13.14
C GLN A 9 -19.50 -20.03 -11.88
N SER A 10 -18.82 -19.55 -10.84
CA SER A 10 -19.47 -19.04 -9.64
C SER A 10 -19.33 -17.53 -9.61
N TYR A 11 -20.43 -16.84 -9.37
CA TYR A 11 -20.46 -15.39 -9.23
C TYR A 11 -20.80 -15.04 -7.80
N ALA A 12 -20.09 -14.06 -7.26
CA ALA A 12 -20.47 -13.37 -6.05
C ALA A 12 -20.65 -11.89 -6.40
N ALA A 13 -21.78 -11.33 -6.02
CA ALA A 13 -22.09 -9.92 -6.23
C ALA A 13 -22.52 -9.29 -4.91
N VAL A 14 -22.11 -8.06 -4.70
CA VAL A 14 -22.60 -7.21 -3.62
C VAL A 14 -23.55 -6.20 -4.24
N ASP A 15 -24.85 -6.33 -3.92
CA ASP A 15 -25.87 -5.43 -4.42
C ASP A 15 -26.01 -4.24 -3.47
N HIS A 16 -25.72 -3.06 -3.95
CA HIS A 16 -25.87 -1.79 -3.21
C HIS A 16 -27.23 -1.10 -3.47
N GLY A 17 -28.13 -1.76 -4.20
CA GLY A 17 -29.42 -1.19 -4.59
C GLY A 17 -29.34 -0.18 -5.73
N LEU A 18 -30.47 0.54 -5.96
CA LEU A 18 -30.56 1.57 -7.00
C LEU A 18 -29.93 2.88 -6.53
N ALA A 19 -29.04 3.45 -7.36
CA ALA A 19 -28.35 4.72 -7.12
C ALA A 19 -27.67 4.82 -5.73
N PRO A 20 -26.76 3.90 -5.38
CA PRO A 20 -26.12 3.90 -4.09
C PRO A 20 -25.28 5.18 -3.89
N GLN A 21 -25.35 5.78 -2.70
CA GLN A 21 -24.51 6.90 -2.29
C GLN A 21 -23.63 6.44 -1.14
N ASN A 22 -22.33 6.73 -1.21
CA ASN A 22 -21.32 6.34 -0.20
C ASN A 22 -21.29 4.83 0.09
N ALA A 23 -21.66 4.01 -0.89
CA ALA A 23 -21.62 2.56 -0.75
C ALA A 23 -20.17 2.06 -0.82
N GLY A 24 -19.86 1.11 0.03
CA GLY A 24 -18.56 0.44 0.06
C GLY A 24 -18.76 -1.03 0.39
N TYR A 25 -17.77 -1.83 0.05
CA TYR A 25 -17.77 -3.24 0.44
C TYR A 25 -16.37 -3.64 0.91
N GLU A 26 -16.37 -4.67 1.73
CA GLU A 26 -15.16 -5.30 2.20
C GLU A 26 -15.37 -6.81 2.10
N TYR A 27 -14.37 -7.52 1.61
CA TYR A 27 -14.44 -8.98 1.51
C TYR A 27 -13.11 -9.61 1.87
N TYR A 28 -13.20 -10.84 2.39
CA TYR A 28 -12.05 -11.66 2.70
C TYR A 28 -12.11 -12.94 1.88
N MET A 29 -10.98 -13.31 1.28
CA MET A 29 -10.80 -14.62 0.68
C MET A 29 -9.89 -15.44 1.58
N LEU A 30 -10.43 -16.50 2.16
CA LEU A 30 -9.69 -17.37 3.05
C LEU A 30 -9.58 -18.77 2.45
N LYS A 31 -8.34 -19.24 2.34
CA LYS A 31 -8.05 -20.59 1.91
C LYS A 31 -8.29 -21.57 3.08
N ASP A 32 -8.87 -22.73 2.78
CA ASP A 32 -9.02 -23.87 3.70
C ASP A 32 -9.91 -23.62 4.94
N LYS A 33 -10.88 -22.68 4.85
CA LYS A 33 -11.88 -22.46 5.92
C LYS A 33 -13.24 -23.04 5.54
N SER A 34 -13.82 -23.82 6.45
CA SER A 34 -15.04 -24.58 6.20
C SER A 34 -16.35 -23.80 6.39
N SER A 35 -16.31 -22.61 6.99
CA SER A 35 -17.51 -21.79 7.18
C SER A 35 -17.22 -20.29 7.34
N ALA A 36 -18.16 -19.46 6.90
CA ALA A 36 -18.11 -18.01 7.04
C ALA A 36 -18.10 -17.53 8.50
N SER A 37 -18.71 -18.30 9.42
CA SER A 37 -18.73 -17.96 10.84
C SER A 37 -17.38 -18.14 11.54
N ALA A 38 -16.58 -19.12 11.12
CA ALA A 38 -15.21 -19.28 11.62
C ALA A 38 -14.30 -18.12 11.15
N VAL A 39 -14.62 -17.53 10.02
CA VAL A 39 -13.93 -16.37 9.44
C VAL A 39 -14.22 -15.09 10.23
N ALA A 40 -15.48 -14.84 10.56
CA ALA A 40 -15.90 -13.63 11.28
C ALA A 40 -15.35 -13.58 12.72
N ALA A 41 -15.14 -14.75 13.33
CA ALA A 41 -14.59 -14.87 14.70
C ALA A 41 -13.06 -14.66 14.75
N GLU A 42 -12.38 -14.85 13.63
CA GLU A 42 -10.92 -14.80 13.54
C GLU A 42 -10.46 -13.75 12.50
N SER A 43 -11.13 -12.58 12.38
CA SER A 43 -10.64 -11.59 11.41
C SER A 43 -9.18 -11.24 11.74
N PRO A 44 -8.22 -11.75 10.96
CA PRO A 44 -6.80 -11.54 11.26
C PRO A 44 -6.37 -10.12 10.90
N VAL A 45 -7.31 -9.32 10.37
CA VAL A 45 -7.02 -8.00 9.80
C VAL A 45 -7.87 -6.95 10.48
N GLN A 46 -7.23 -5.92 10.98
CA GLN A 46 -7.85 -4.71 11.50
C GLN A 46 -7.78 -3.62 10.42
N VAL A 47 -8.92 -3.02 10.07
CA VAL A 47 -8.96 -1.82 9.24
C VAL A 47 -8.68 -0.62 10.12
N LEU A 48 -7.57 0.09 9.86
CA LEU A 48 -7.16 1.28 10.61
C LEU A 48 -7.72 2.56 9.97
N ARG A 49 -7.73 2.60 8.64
CA ARG A 49 -8.25 3.74 7.87
C ARG A 49 -8.85 3.25 6.55
N ARG A 50 -9.99 3.80 6.17
CA ARG A 50 -10.63 3.54 4.87
C ARG A 50 -11.44 4.75 4.46
N ASP A 51 -10.85 5.62 3.68
CA ASP A 51 -11.47 6.82 3.14
C ASP A 51 -10.94 7.11 1.72
N SER A 52 -11.25 8.29 1.17
CA SER A 52 -10.79 8.72 -0.15
C SER A 52 -9.28 8.94 -0.23
N ASP A 53 -8.59 9.11 0.89
CA ASP A 53 -7.18 9.46 0.95
C ASP A 53 -6.30 8.26 1.21
N ALA A 54 -6.81 7.24 1.94
CA ALA A 54 -6.03 6.08 2.29
C ALA A 54 -6.86 4.83 2.61
N HIS A 55 -6.29 3.67 2.29
CA HIS A 55 -6.70 2.38 2.84
C HIS A 55 -5.53 1.79 3.63
N ILE A 56 -5.73 1.56 4.92
CA ILE A 56 -4.70 1.06 5.83
C ILE A 56 -5.25 -0.10 6.64
N ILE A 57 -4.55 -1.21 6.59
CA ILE A 57 -4.89 -2.40 7.36
C ILE A 57 -3.70 -2.85 8.20
N LYS A 58 -4.00 -3.48 9.31
CA LYS A 58 -3.03 -4.09 10.21
C LYS A 58 -3.33 -5.57 10.40
N ARG A 59 -2.30 -6.38 10.36
CA ARG A 59 -2.35 -7.80 10.72
C ARG A 59 -1.19 -8.10 11.66
N GLU A 60 -1.50 -8.49 12.89
CA GLU A 60 -0.49 -8.67 13.93
C GLU A 60 0.36 -7.39 14.13
N GLY A 61 1.65 -7.42 13.83
CA GLY A 61 2.54 -6.25 13.85
C GLY A 61 2.68 -5.55 12.49
N ASP A 62 2.23 -6.20 11.42
CA ASP A 62 2.44 -5.73 10.05
C ASP A 62 1.35 -4.74 9.62
N ILE A 63 1.75 -3.74 8.84
CA ILE A 63 0.85 -2.72 8.28
C ILE A 63 0.98 -2.73 6.76
N CYS A 64 -0.17 -2.81 6.08
CA CYS A 64 -0.26 -2.60 4.64
C CYS A 64 -1.07 -1.33 4.38
N ALA A 65 -0.55 -0.44 3.57
CA ALA A 65 -1.19 0.82 3.25
C ALA A 65 -1.16 1.13 1.76
N ALA A 66 -2.27 1.69 1.28
CA ALA A 66 -2.36 2.37 -0.01
C ALA A 66 -2.80 3.81 0.28
N LEU A 67 -1.91 4.76 0.01
CA LEU A 67 -2.10 6.18 0.22
C LEU A 67 -2.36 6.84 -1.14
N PHE A 68 -3.53 7.44 -1.30
CA PHE A 68 -3.95 8.06 -2.57
C PHE A 68 -3.57 9.54 -2.64
N THR A 69 -3.25 10.14 -1.49
CA THR A 69 -2.82 11.52 -1.36
C THR A 69 -1.56 11.62 -0.52
N ALA A 70 -0.78 12.67 -0.75
CA ALA A 70 0.31 13.06 0.15
C ALA A 70 -0.25 13.57 1.48
N GLY A 71 0.55 13.49 2.55
CA GLY A 71 0.20 14.03 3.86
C GLY A 71 0.23 13.00 4.98
N SER A 72 -0.54 13.27 6.03
CA SER A 72 -0.62 12.43 7.23
C SER A 72 -1.27 11.08 6.94
N VAL A 73 -0.66 10.02 7.44
CA VAL A 73 -1.12 8.66 7.19
C VAL A 73 -2.23 8.27 8.18
N TYR A 74 -1.87 8.10 9.44
CA TYR A 74 -2.81 7.71 10.50
C TYR A 74 -2.17 7.96 11.87
N GLU A 75 -2.92 8.52 12.80
CA GLU A 75 -2.44 8.76 14.15
C GLU A 75 -2.09 7.42 14.84
N GLY A 76 -0.91 7.35 15.45
CA GLY A 76 -0.41 6.13 16.10
C GLY A 76 0.24 5.11 15.15
N CYS A 77 0.32 5.36 13.85
CA CYS A 77 1.15 4.58 12.95
C CYS A 77 2.61 5.00 13.03
N LEU A 78 3.50 4.03 12.80
CA LEU A 78 4.93 4.30 12.68
C LEU A 78 5.24 5.25 11.52
N VAL A 79 4.58 5.07 10.38
CA VAL A 79 4.63 6.01 9.25
C VAL A 79 3.66 7.14 9.53
N GLN A 80 4.19 8.35 9.75
CA GLN A 80 3.41 9.54 10.11
C GLN A 80 2.90 10.31 8.89
N SER A 81 3.76 10.47 7.89
CA SER A 81 3.41 11.18 6.67
C SER A 81 4.26 10.75 5.49
N VAL A 82 3.77 11.06 4.30
CA VAL A 82 4.45 10.87 3.02
C VAL A 82 4.27 12.11 2.15
N ASN A 83 5.24 12.39 1.29
CA ASN A 83 5.18 13.56 0.41
C ASN A 83 4.51 13.30 -0.95
N ILE A 84 4.24 12.04 -1.27
CA ILE A 84 3.55 11.62 -2.51
C ILE A 84 2.58 10.48 -2.21
N PRO A 85 1.60 10.19 -3.09
CA PRO A 85 0.84 8.95 -3.04
C PRO A 85 1.77 7.74 -3.04
N LEU A 86 1.55 6.80 -2.13
CA LEU A 86 2.48 5.71 -1.87
C LEU A 86 1.74 4.44 -1.44
N ALA A 87 2.19 3.29 -1.91
CA ALA A 87 1.83 2.01 -1.30
C ALA A 87 3.01 1.48 -0.51
N TYR A 88 2.76 0.95 0.70
CA TYR A 88 3.81 0.33 1.50
C TYR A 88 3.33 -0.87 2.30
N ILE A 89 4.28 -1.73 2.62
CA ILE A 89 4.15 -2.78 3.62
C ILE A 89 5.26 -2.55 4.64
N LEU A 90 4.86 -2.40 5.89
CA LEU A 90 5.75 -2.32 7.04
C LEU A 90 5.60 -3.61 7.84
N GLU A 91 6.63 -4.42 7.87
CA GLU A 91 6.67 -5.67 8.63
C GLU A 91 7.42 -5.46 9.94
N ASP A 92 6.81 -5.84 11.05
CA ASP A 92 7.46 -5.88 12.35
C ASP A 92 8.28 -7.17 12.49
N LYS A 93 9.59 -7.03 12.55
CA LYS A 93 10.52 -8.17 12.71
C LYS A 93 10.83 -8.47 14.17
N GLY A 94 10.22 -7.73 15.08
CA GLY A 94 10.48 -7.82 16.52
C GLY A 94 11.75 -7.07 16.96
N ALA A 95 11.91 -6.93 18.26
CA ALA A 95 13.07 -6.28 18.89
C ALA A 95 13.37 -4.85 18.35
N GLY A 96 12.35 -4.13 17.87
CA GLY A 96 12.50 -2.79 17.28
C GLY A 96 13.07 -2.79 15.87
N GLU A 97 13.08 -3.93 15.19
CA GLU A 97 13.47 -4.03 13.79
C GLU A 97 12.24 -4.09 12.89
N TYR A 98 12.32 -3.39 11.76
CA TYR A 98 11.25 -3.28 10.78
C TYR A 98 11.80 -3.47 9.38
N GLN A 99 10.97 -4.05 8.50
CA GLN A 99 11.20 -4.08 7.08
C GLN A 99 10.16 -3.21 6.40
N LEU A 100 10.58 -2.11 5.79
CA LEU A 100 9.71 -1.25 5.00
C LEU A 100 9.92 -1.55 3.52
N ASN A 101 8.84 -1.95 2.85
CA ASN A 101 8.75 -2.11 1.41
C ASN A 101 7.81 -1.03 0.89
N LEU A 102 8.24 -0.22 -0.04
CA LEU A 102 7.43 0.87 -0.59
C LEU A 102 7.48 0.90 -2.11
N CYS A 103 6.40 1.40 -2.69
CA CYS A 103 6.22 1.54 -4.12
C CYS A 103 5.42 2.81 -4.40
N GLU A 104 5.89 3.64 -5.32
CA GLU A 104 5.12 4.75 -5.86
C GLU A 104 4.24 4.20 -7.00
N PRO A 105 2.89 4.15 -6.84
CA PRO A 105 2.00 3.51 -7.80
C PRO A 105 1.61 4.42 -8.96
N ASP A 106 1.71 5.74 -8.77
CA ASP A 106 1.35 6.74 -9.77
C ASP A 106 2.49 6.95 -10.76
N MET A 107 2.68 6.06 -11.68
CA MET A 107 3.70 6.15 -12.71
C MET A 107 3.66 7.46 -13.53
N ARG A 108 2.86 8.46 -13.11
CA ARG A 108 2.61 9.76 -13.74
C ARG A 108 2.57 9.68 -15.26
N ARG A 109 1.89 8.66 -15.73
CA ARG A 109 1.65 8.50 -17.15
C ARG A 109 0.69 9.60 -17.57
N PRO A 110 1.02 10.38 -18.60
CA PRO A 110 0.00 11.15 -19.27
C PRO A 110 -0.98 10.14 -19.88
N TRP A 111 -2.09 9.89 -19.21
CA TRP A 111 -3.16 9.04 -19.70
C TRP A 111 -3.78 9.71 -20.92
N LYS A 112 -3.20 9.50 -22.09
CA LYS A 112 -3.90 9.65 -23.34
C LYS A 112 -4.54 8.30 -23.66
N LEU A 113 -5.58 7.95 -22.92
CA LEU A 113 -6.43 6.85 -23.29
C LEU A 113 -7.20 7.26 -24.54
N ASN A 114 -6.62 7.05 -25.72
CA ASN A 114 -7.37 7.14 -26.95
C ASN A 114 -8.17 5.84 -27.06
N MET A 115 -9.38 5.82 -26.48
CA MET A 115 -10.28 4.68 -26.52
C MET A 115 -10.68 4.25 -27.94
N ASN A 116 -10.32 5.05 -28.95
CA ASN A 116 -10.67 4.79 -30.33
C ASN A 116 -9.53 4.06 -31.11
N ASN A 117 -8.39 3.81 -30.48
CA ASN A 117 -7.26 3.18 -31.17
C ASN A 117 -6.57 2.16 -30.26
N LEU A 118 -7.17 0.96 -30.19
CA LEU A 118 -6.63 -0.18 -29.44
C LEU A 118 -5.35 -0.76 -30.04
N ASP A 119 -4.93 -0.27 -31.21
CA ASP A 119 -3.73 -0.69 -31.92
C ASP A 119 -2.47 0.13 -31.62
N ASP A 120 -2.55 1.20 -30.81
CA ASP A 120 -1.39 1.98 -30.38
C ASP A 120 -0.55 1.16 -29.39
N LYS A 121 0.32 0.32 -29.95
CA LYS A 121 1.24 -0.58 -29.25
C LYS A 121 2.41 0.12 -28.55
N GLU A 122 2.51 1.41 -28.65
CA GLU A 122 3.62 2.17 -28.11
C GLU A 122 3.15 3.32 -27.19
N VAL A 123 2.71 2.99 -26.01
CA VAL A 123 2.80 3.97 -24.93
C VAL A 123 4.17 3.79 -24.29
N ALA A 124 5.19 4.41 -24.90
CA ALA A 124 6.45 4.62 -24.23
C ALA A 124 6.18 5.48 -22.99
N VAL A 125 6.29 4.88 -21.84
CA VAL A 125 6.04 5.55 -20.58
C VAL A 125 7.37 5.90 -19.99
N ASP A 126 7.79 7.14 -20.23
CA ASP A 126 8.86 7.74 -19.46
C ASP A 126 8.37 7.98 -18.03
N SER A 127 8.68 7.04 -17.16
CA SER A 127 8.52 7.26 -15.73
C SER A 127 9.55 8.29 -15.30
N GLN A 128 9.06 9.37 -14.72
CA GLN A 128 9.93 10.37 -14.12
C GLN A 128 10.33 9.91 -12.71
N PRO A 129 11.60 10.07 -12.31
CA PRO A 129 12.02 9.81 -10.95
C PRO A 129 11.35 10.79 -9.97
N PHE A 130 11.06 10.28 -8.76
CA PHE A 130 10.49 11.05 -7.66
C PHE A 130 11.35 10.98 -6.42
N ASP A 131 11.57 12.10 -5.80
CA ASP A 131 12.14 12.17 -4.45
C ASP A 131 11.02 11.89 -3.44
N THR A 132 10.95 10.63 -3.05
CA THR A 132 9.98 10.10 -2.09
C THR A 132 10.51 10.27 -0.68
N GLU A 133 9.70 10.86 0.17
CA GLU A 133 10.00 11.04 1.60
C GLU A 133 8.92 10.38 2.45
N VAL A 134 9.37 9.60 3.42
CA VAL A 134 8.54 8.95 4.44
C VAL A 134 8.99 9.43 5.81
N VAL A 135 8.08 10.00 6.58
CA VAL A 135 8.36 10.43 7.96
C VAL A 135 7.93 9.35 8.93
N LEU A 136 8.84 8.90 9.75
CA LEU A 136 8.64 7.87 10.77
C LEU A 136 8.60 8.49 12.18
N ASP A 137 7.78 7.92 13.05
CA ASP A 137 7.69 8.29 14.45
C ASP A 137 8.77 7.59 15.28
N GLY A 138 9.73 8.36 15.74
CA GLY A 138 10.89 7.88 16.49
C GLY A 138 12.21 7.99 15.74
N ASP A 139 13.27 7.64 16.43
CA ASP A 139 14.62 7.62 15.89
C ASP A 139 14.94 6.24 15.34
N PHE A 140 15.27 6.19 14.05
CA PHE A 140 15.62 4.94 13.35
C PHE A 140 17.00 5.04 12.74
N ASP A 141 17.65 3.90 12.63
CA ASP A 141 18.84 3.69 11.79
C ASP A 141 18.53 2.76 10.64
N ILE A 142 19.18 2.97 9.51
CA ILE A 142 19.15 2.02 8.40
C ILE A 142 20.10 0.86 8.72
N VAL A 143 19.58 -0.36 8.62
CA VAL A 143 20.37 -1.58 8.80
C VAL A 143 20.92 -2.02 7.45
N GLY A 144 22.25 -2.13 7.37
CA GLY A 144 22.93 -2.45 6.11
C GLY A 144 23.18 -1.21 5.24
N ASN A 145 23.31 -1.42 3.95
CA ASN A 145 23.53 -0.35 2.98
C ASN A 145 22.59 -0.51 1.77
N PRO A 146 21.28 -0.29 1.96
CA PRO A 146 20.33 -0.39 0.86
C PRO A 146 20.58 0.77 -0.13
N ALA A 147 20.67 0.43 -1.41
CA ALA A 147 20.94 1.41 -2.45
C ALA A 147 19.85 2.49 -2.51
N GLY A 148 20.26 3.75 -2.53
CA GLY A 148 19.40 4.90 -2.80
C GLY A 148 18.66 5.46 -1.60
N PHE A 149 18.71 4.83 -0.42
CA PHE A 149 18.10 5.38 0.79
C PHE A 149 19.05 6.31 1.53
N THR A 150 18.52 7.43 1.98
CA THR A 150 19.15 8.34 2.93
C THR A 150 18.22 8.61 4.10
N LEU A 151 18.78 9.05 5.23
CA LEU A 151 18.05 9.22 6.46
C LEU A 151 18.52 10.50 7.17
N GLU A 152 17.57 11.28 7.67
CA GLU A 152 17.77 12.42 8.53
C GLU A 152 16.94 12.26 9.81
N LYS A 153 17.46 12.70 10.95
CA LYS A 153 16.75 12.63 12.24
C LYS A 153 16.63 14.02 12.85
N SER A 154 15.48 14.33 13.37
CA SER A 154 15.23 15.56 14.13
C SER A 154 13.98 15.42 14.99
N GLU A 155 13.98 15.98 16.18
CA GLU A 155 12.81 16.10 17.05
C GLU A 155 12.05 14.79 17.29
N GLY A 156 12.77 13.67 17.45
CA GLY A 156 12.17 12.35 17.67
C GLY A 156 11.47 11.77 16.44
N LYS A 157 11.81 12.24 15.24
CA LYS A 157 11.32 11.74 13.96
C LYS A 157 12.48 11.38 13.05
N THR A 158 12.21 10.47 12.14
CA THR A 158 13.13 10.07 11.09
C THR A 158 12.52 10.35 9.72
N TRP A 159 13.23 11.12 8.91
CA TRP A 159 12.91 11.36 7.49
C TRP A 159 13.70 10.38 6.64
N LEU A 160 13.01 9.43 6.05
CA LEU A 160 13.58 8.44 5.13
C LEU A 160 13.33 8.91 3.71
N LYS A 161 14.39 9.04 2.91
CA LYS A 161 14.33 9.56 1.55
C LYS A 161 14.86 8.52 0.56
N VAL A 162 14.20 8.41 -0.59
CA VAL A 162 14.62 7.55 -1.70
C VAL A 162 14.07 8.10 -3.01
N THR A 163 14.86 8.07 -4.09
CA THR A 163 14.35 8.40 -5.42
C THR A 163 13.66 7.17 -6.01
N THR A 164 12.35 7.25 -6.21
CA THR A 164 11.54 6.15 -6.75
C THR A 164 11.32 6.31 -8.26
N VAL A 165 11.26 5.20 -8.98
CA VAL A 165 11.07 5.15 -10.44
C VAL A 165 10.19 3.95 -10.80
N HIS A 166 9.22 4.13 -11.68
CA HIS A 166 8.48 3.05 -12.35
C HIS A 166 7.70 2.08 -11.45
N ALA A 167 7.06 2.51 -10.40
CA ALA A 167 6.36 1.58 -9.52
C ALA A 167 7.24 0.37 -9.07
N ARG A 168 8.55 0.57 -8.98
CA ARG A 168 9.45 -0.44 -8.43
C ARG A 168 9.24 -0.56 -6.93
N ASN A 169 9.50 -1.75 -6.44
CA ASN A 169 9.57 -1.97 -5.01
C ASN A 169 10.94 -1.55 -4.47
N TYR A 170 10.92 -0.70 -3.46
CA TYR A 170 12.08 -0.24 -2.71
C TYR A 170 11.99 -0.79 -1.30
N SER A 171 13.07 -1.36 -0.81
CA SER A 171 13.08 -2.13 0.43
C SER A 171 14.21 -1.68 1.34
N VAL A 172 13.89 -1.40 2.60
CA VAL A 172 14.86 -0.96 3.61
C VAL A 172 14.57 -1.61 4.95
N ARG A 173 15.63 -2.04 5.64
CA ARG A 173 15.54 -2.50 7.03
C ARG A 173 15.87 -1.34 7.95
N LEU A 174 15.06 -1.19 8.99
CA LEU A 174 15.14 -0.11 9.96
C LEU A 174 15.29 -0.70 11.37
N LYS A 175 16.04 -0.02 12.21
CA LYS A 175 16.19 -0.33 13.63
C LYS A 175 15.80 0.88 14.43
N LYS A 176 14.84 0.74 15.34
CA LYS A 176 14.44 1.77 16.29
C LYS A 176 15.46 1.84 17.42
N ASN A 177 15.91 3.04 17.76
CA ASN A 177 16.86 3.31 18.84
C ASN A 177 16.16 3.46 20.19
#